data_df2cff2404bf03aba3865b7b833982e1
#
_entry.id   df2cff2404bf03aba3865b7b833982e1
#
_cell.length_a   1.000
_cell.length_b   1.000
_cell.length_c   1.000
_cell.angle_alpha   90.00
_cell.angle_beta   90.00
_cell.angle_gamma   90.00
#
_symmetry.space_group_name_H-M   'P 1'
#
loop_
_entity.id
_entity.type
_entity.pdbx_description
1 polymer ?
#
loop_
_entity_poly.entity_id
_entity_poly.type
_entity_poly.pdbx_seq_one_letter_code
_entity_poly.pdbx_strand_id
1 'polypeptide(L)'
;WIALASQVAGSGRQAVLSTLALISAPSELKEVKRLIDNGELMIEANDLGAVQLASEAGLPFVCGPAINAYNADVLRMLLKQGMQRWVMPVELSRDWLMQLNQDLGRERQQFEVEVFAYGHLPLAYSARCFTARSLDRPKDNCELACIDYPTGRLASSREGQKVFNLNGI
;
A
#
# COMPACT_ATOMS: atom_id res chain seq x y z
N TRP A 1 -4.59 2.19 16.11
CA TRP A 1 -5.31 2.01 14.85
C TRP A 1 -6.39 0.94 14.95
N ILE A 2 -6.11 -0.27 15.50
CA ILE A 2 -7.09 -1.34 15.61
C ILE A 2 -8.35 -0.85 16.34
N ALA A 3 -8.22 -0.23 17.51
CA ALA A 3 -9.37 0.28 18.28
C ALA A 3 -10.22 1.30 17.50
N LEU A 4 -9.58 2.20 16.73
CA LEU A 4 -10.28 3.16 15.88
C LEU A 4 -11.01 2.45 14.74
N ALA A 5 -10.34 1.51 14.09
CA ALA A 5 -10.93 0.74 12.98
C ALA A 5 -12.11 -0.12 13.47
N SER A 6 -12.03 -0.71 14.68
CA SER A 6 -13.15 -1.42 15.29
C SER A 6 -14.34 -0.50 15.58
N GLN A 7 -14.12 0.74 16.02
CA GLN A 7 -15.19 1.73 16.18
C GLN A 7 -15.87 2.06 14.85
N VAL A 8 -15.09 2.24 13.78
CA VAL A 8 -15.63 2.48 12.43
C VAL A 8 -16.45 1.28 11.96
N ALA A 9 -15.93 0.06 12.12
CA ALA A 9 -16.64 -1.16 11.78
C ALA A 9 -17.94 -1.31 12.59
N GLY A 10 -17.91 -1.01 13.89
CA GLY A 10 -19.08 -1.02 14.76
C GLY A 10 -20.18 -0.03 14.36
N SER A 11 -19.86 1.00 13.56
CA SER A 11 -20.85 1.93 12.97
C SER A 11 -21.51 1.40 11.68
N GLY A 12 -21.27 0.15 11.31
CA GLY A 12 -21.79 -0.49 10.08
C GLY A 12 -21.01 -0.13 8.81
N ARG A 13 -19.81 0.39 8.94
CA ARG A 13 -18.90 0.72 7.81
C ARG A 13 -17.76 -0.28 7.76
N GLN A 14 -17.22 -0.49 6.54
CA GLN A 14 -16.01 -1.29 6.39
C GLN A 14 -14.79 -0.47 6.82
N ALA A 15 -13.95 -1.06 7.66
CA ALA A 15 -12.64 -0.54 8.00
C ALA A 15 -11.57 -1.52 7.51
N VAL A 16 -10.54 -1.01 6.87
CA VAL A 16 -9.40 -1.78 6.37
C VAL A 16 -8.11 -1.21 6.95
N LEU A 17 -7.25 -2.06 7.48
CA LEU A 17 -5.97 -1.68 8.05
C LEU A 17 -4.86 -1.84 7.01
N SER A 18 -4.25 -0.75 6.60
CA SER A 18 -3.16 -0.77 5.61
C SER A 18 -1.83 -1.17 6.26
N THR A 19 -1.11 -2.09 5.64
CA THR A 19 0.24 -2.49 6.06
C THR A 19 1.30 -1.60 5.42
N LEU A 20 2.54 -1.70 5.94
CA LEU A 20 3.68 -1.07 5.29
C LEU A 20 3.92 -1.66 3.89
N ALA A 21 4.38 -0.81 2.97
CA ALA A 21 4.75 -1.21 1.61
C ALA A 21 6.18 -1.77 1.51
N LEU A 22 7.04 -1.43 2.49
CA LEU A 22 8.40 -1.93 2.58
C LEU A 22 8.64 -2.41 4.01
N ILE A 23 8.83 -3.71 4.16
CA ILE A 23 9.14 -4.35 5.44
C ILE A 23 10.63 -4.67 5.42
N SER A 24 11.42 -3.86 6.11
CA SER A 24 12.89 -3.95 6.11
C SER A 24 13.48 -4.36 7.45
N ALA A 25 12.68 -4.38 8.52
CA ALA A 25 13.14 -4.69 9.87
C ALA A 25 12.23 -5.71 10.57
N PRO A 26 12.80 -6.54 11.48
CA PRO A 26 12.00 -7.50 12.26
C PRO A 26 10.89 -6.85 13.11
N SER A 27 11.09 -5.62 13.58
CA SER A 27 10.09 -4.86 14.32
C SER A 27 8.89 -4.48 13.44
N GLU A 28 9.12 -4.12 12.18
CA GLU A 28 8.07 -3.81 11.21
C GLU A 28 7.26 -5.07 10.88
N LEU A 29 7.93 -6.21 10.69
CA LEU A 29 7.25 -7.49 10.48
C LEU A 29 6.40 -7.88 11.70
N LYS A 30 6.86 -7.60 12.92
CA LYS A 30 6.08 -7.84 14.15
C LYS A 30 4.81 -7.00 14.17
N GLU A 31 4.86 -5.75 13.72
CA GLU A 31 3.66 -4.90 13.61
C GLU A 31 2.67 -5.42 12.56
N VAL A 32 3.16 -5.90 11.41
CA VAL A 32 2.28 -6.53 10.41
C VAL A 32 1.59 -7.77 10.98
N LYS A 33 2.32 -8.63 11.69
CA LYS A 33 1.73 -9.78 12.38
C LYS A 33 0.65 -9.35 13.37
N ARG A 34 0.91 -8.31 14.18
CA ARG A 34 -0.06 -7.77 15.13
C ARG A 34 -1.34 -7.25 14.45
N LEU A 35 -1.22 -6.65 13.26
CA LEU A 35 -2.38 -6.22 12.49
C LEU A 35 -3.18 -7.42 11.96
N ILE A 36 -2.54 -8.48 11.56
CA ILE A 36 -3.18 -9.72 11.07
C ILE A 36 -3.82 -10.50 12.21
N ASP A 37 -3.16 -10.57 13.36
CA ASP A 37 -3.64 -11.26 14.56
C ASP A 37 -4.94 -10.64 15.15
N ASN A 38 -5.40 -9.48 14.66
CA ASN A 38 -6.69 -8.92 15.07
C ASN A 38 -7.87 -9.84 14.71
N GLY A 39 -7.76 -10.60 13.61
CA GLY A 39 -8.71 -11.63 13.19
C GLY A 39 -10.08 -11.16 12.70
N GLU A 40 -10.43 -9.90 12.85
CA GLU A 40 -11.76 -9.36 12.56
C GLU A 40 -11.76 -8.36 11.39
N LEU A 41 -10.74 -7.49 11.36
CA LEU A 41 -10.65 -6.41 10.37
C LEU A 41 -9.83 -6.87 9.17
N MET A 42 -10.34 -6.59 8.00
CA MET A 42 -9.61 -6.81 6.75
C MET A 42 -8.35 -5.96 6.71
N ILE A 43 -7.29 -6.48 6.14
CA ILE A 43 -6.05 -5.72 5.92
C ILE A 43 -5.89 -5.37 4.45
N GLU A 44 -5.26 -4.25 4.15
CA GLU A 44 -4.67 -3.94 2.86
C GLU A 44 -3.20 -4.34 2.90
N ALA A 45 -2.89 -5.43 2.21
CA ALA A 45 -1.53 -5.94 2.11
C ALA A 45 -0.77 -5.17 1.03
N ASN A 46 0.30 -4.49 1.44
CA ASN A 46 1.17 -3.70 0.56
C ASN A 46 2.55 -4.33 0.35
N ASP A 47 2.78 -5.51 0.94
CA ASP A 47 3.99 -6.33 0.81
C ASP A 47 3.60 -7.80 0.68
N LEU A 48 4.35 -8.59 -0.09
CA LEU A 48 4.04 -10.02 -0.27
C LEU A 48 4.16 -10.83 1.02
N GLY A 49 4.98 -10.39 1.97
CA GLY A 49 5.03 -10.98 3.31
C GLY A 49 3.72 -10.80 4.06
N ALA A 50 3.06 -9.64 3.92
CA ALA A 50 1.74 -9.40 4.49
C ALA A 50 0.66 -10.27 3.83
N VAL A 51 0.74 -10.46 2.50
CA VAL A 51 -0.14 -11.39 1.76
C VAL A 51 -0.01 -12.82 2.29
N GLN A 52 1.22 -13.29 2.44
CA GLN A 52 1.51 -14.64 2.95
C GLN A 52 0.94 -14.83 4.36
N LEU A 53 1.22 -13.88 5.26
CA LEU A 53 0.73 -13.95 6.64
C LEU A 53 -0.80 -13.92 6.73
N ALA A 54 -1.47 -13.10 5.91
CA ALA A 54 -2.93 -13.06 5.84
C ALA A 54 -3.50 -14.39 5.33
N SER A 55 -2.89 -14.94 4.27
CA SER A 55 -3.30 -16.23 3.70
C SER A 55 -3.13 -17.38 4.72
N GLU A 56 -2.02 -17.44 5.45
CA GLU A 56 -1.76 -18.43 6.50
C GLU A 56 -2.76 -18.32 7.66
N ALA A 57 -3.17 -17.10 8.00
CA ALA A 57 -4.17 -16.83 9.02
C ALA A 57 -5.63 -17.07 8.55
N GLY A 58 -5.83 -17.36 7.25
CA GLY A 58 -7.17 -17.44 6.65
C GLY A 58 -7.93 -16.12 6.65
N LEU A 59 -7.24 -14.99 6.82
CA LEU A 59 -7.82 -13.65 6.83
C LEU A 59 -7.94 -13.12 5.41
N PRO A 60 -9.15 -12.75 4.94
CA PRO A 60 -9.30 -12.09 3.65
C PRO A 60 -8.59 -10.74 3.64
N PHE A 61 -8.07 -10.37 2.46
CA PHE A 61 -7.28 -9.14 2.35
C PHE A 61 -7.61 -8.35 1.08
N VAL A 62 -7.26 -7.06 1.13
CA VAL A 62 -7.17 -6.17 -0.01
C VAL A 62 -5.75 -6.22 -0.56
N CYS A 63 -5.59 -6.47 -1.85
CA CYS A 63 -4.30 -6.33 -2.52
C CYS A 63 -4.04 -4.84 -2.75
N GLY A 64 -3.13 -4.27 -1.96
CA GLY A 64 -2.77 -2.85 -2.05
C GLY A 64 -1.93 -2.52 -3.30
N PRO A 65 -1.84 -1.25 -3.68
CA PRO A 65 -1.20 -0.82 -4.92
C PRO A 65 0.31 -1.11 -4.96
N ALA A 66 0.96 -1.22 -3.80
CA ALA A 66 2.40 -1.49 -3.71
C ALA A 66 2.78 -2.95 -4.03
N ILE A 67 1.82 -3.86 -4.12
CA ILE A 67 2.06 -5.25 -4.58
C ILE A 67 2.45 -5.31 -6.06
N ASN A 68 2.16 -4.26 -6.83
CA ASN A 68 2.46 -4.21 -8.26
C ASN A 68 1.78 -5.33 -9.07
N ALA A 69 0.50 -5.59 -8.79
CA ALA A 69 -0.29 -6.57 -9.52
C ALA A 69 -0.85 -5.97 -10.82
N TYR A 70 -0.20 -6.24 -11.95
CA TYR A 70 -0.49 -5.61 -13.24
C TYR A 70 -1.18 -6.53 -14.25
N ASN A 71 -1.31 -7.81 -13.97
CA ASN A 71 -1.83 -8.77 -14.95
C ASN A 71 -2.74 -9.81 -14.31
N ALA A 72 -3.52 -10.49 -15.15
CA ALA A 72 -4.51 -11.46 -14.73
C ALA A 72 -3.92 -12.66 -13.95
N ASP A 73 -2.73 -13.11 -14.30
CA ASP A 73 -2.14 -14.29 -13.66
C ASP A 73 -1.72 -14.00 -12.21
N VAL A 74 -1.18 -12.80 -11.95
CA VAL A 74 -0.90 -12.35 -10.59
C VAL A 74 -2.19 -12.22 -9.78
N LEU A 75 -3.25 -11.65 -10.35
CA LEU A 75 -4.54 -11.53 -9.67
C LEU A 75 -5.16 -12.91 -9.38
N ARG A 76 -5.06 -13.87 -10.29
CA ARG A 76 -5.49 -15.26 -10.05
C ARG A 76 -4.72 -15.92 -8.91
N MET A 77 -3.42 -15.66 -8.84
CA MET A 77 -2.59 -16.15 -7.73
C MET A 77 -3.04 -15.57 -6.39
N LEU A 78 -3.23 -14.25 -6.33
CA LEU A 78 -3.67 -13.55 -5.13
C LEU A 78 -5.10 -13.94 -4.70
N LEU A 79 -5.97 -14.16 -5.66
CA LEU A 79 -7.33 -14.64 -5.41
C LEU A 79 -7.34 -16.00 -4.70
N LYS A 80 -6.47 -16.93 -5.11
CA LYS A 80 -6.29 -18.23 -4.44
C LYS A 80 -5.76 -18.10 -3.01
N GLN A 81 -5.09 -16.99 -2.70
CA GLN A 81 -4.57 -16.67 -1.36
C GLN A 81 -5.58 -15.94 -0.47
N GLY A 82 -6.77 -15.60 -0.97
CA GLY A 82 -7.83 -14.97 -0.17
C GLY A 82 -8.04 -13.48 -0.48
N MET A 83 -7.51 -12.96 -1.58
CA MET A 83 -7.79 -11.59 -2.01
C MET A 83 -9.29 -11.39 -2.27
N GLN A 84 -9.88 -10.36 -1.68
CA GLN A 84 -11.27 -9.94 -1.92
C GLN A 84 -11.39 -8.62 -2.67
N ARG A 85 -10.37 -7.78 -2.64
CA ARG A 85 -10.31 -6.51 -3.37
C ARG A 85 -8.91 -6.30 -3.90
N TRP A 86 -8.83 -5.71 -5.08
CA TRP A 86 -7.59 -5.25 -5.68
C TRP A 86 -7.62 -3.74 -5.87
N VAL A 87 -6.64 -3.04 -5.30
CA VAL A 87 -6.40 -1.62 -5.54
C VAL A 87 -5.56 -1.51 -6.81
N MET A 88 -6.15 -0.97 -7.86
CA MET A 88 -5.48 -0.82 -9.14
C MET A 88 -4.30 0.16 -9.03
N PRO A 89 -3.10 -0.22 -9.46
CA PRO A 89 -1.97 0.72 -9.55
C PRO A 89 -2.32 1.99 -10.32
N VAL A 90 -1.89 3.13 -9.80
CA VAL A 90 -2.31 4.47 -10.28
C VAL A 90 -1.88 4.80 -11.70
N GLU A 91 -0.86 4.13 -12.21
CA GLU A 91 -0.35 4.28 -13.57
C GLU A 91 -1.14 3.51 -14.63
N LEU A 92 -2.05 2.62 -14.22
CA LEU A 92 -2.88 1.85 -15.16
C LEU A 92 -4.06 2.69 -15.67
N SER A 93 -4.31 2.61 -16.98
CA SER A 93 -5.42 3.28 -17.62
C SER A 93 -6.74 2.52 -17.50
N ARG A 94 -7.85 3.21 -17.81
CA ARG A 94 -9.17 2.58 -17.94
C ARG A 94 -9.17 1.46 -18.99
N ASP A 95 -8.47 1.66 -20.10
CA ASP A 95 -8.44 0.69 -21.19
C ASP A 95 -7.67 -0.57 -20.78
N TRP A 96 -6.60 -0.40 -19.98
CA TRP A 96 -5.91 -1.53 -19.35
C TRP A 96 -6.85 -2.33 -18.43
N LEU A 97 -7.64 -1.65 -17.60
CA LEU A 97 -8.62 -2.31 -16.75
C LEU A 97 -9.67 -3.07 -17.55
N MET A 98 -10.13 -2.50 -18.66
CA MET A 98 -11.07 -3.17 -19.56
C MET A 98 -10.48 -4.45 -20.16
N GLN A 99 -9.23 -4.40 -20.63
CA GLN A 99 -8.53 -5.57 -21.15
C GLN A 99 -8.34 -6.62 -20.05
N LEU A 100 -7.90 -6.22 -18.87
CA LEU A 100 -7.72 -7.09 -17.72
C LEU A 100 -9.01 -7.81 -17.32
N ASN A 101 -10.15 -7.11 -17.36
CA ASN A 101 -11.46 -7.71 -17.11
C ASN A 101 -11.83 -8.79 -18.14
N GLN A 102 -11.44 -8.61 -19.41
CA GLN A 102 -11.62 -9.61 -20.44
C GLN A 102 -10.73 -10.84 -20.20
N ASP A 103 -9.47 -10.61 -19.86
CA ASP A 103 -8.50 -11.67 -19.58
C ASP A 103 -8.87 -12.52 -18.37
N LEU A 104 -9.47 -11.90 -17.33
CA LEU A 104 -9.96 -12.59 -16.13
C LEU A 104 -11.27 -13.36 -16.37
N GLY A 105 -12.10 -12.91 -17.32
CA GLY A 105 -13.37 -13.55 -17.60
C GLY A 105 -14.27 -13.68 -16.36
N ARG A 106 -14.69 -14.90 -16.02
CA ARG A 106 -15.58 -15.15 -14.87
C ARG A 106 -14.92 -14.88 -13.51
N GLU A 107 -13.62 -14.99 -13.42
CA GLU A 107 -12.87 -14.77 -12.17
C GLU A 107 -12.95 -13.30 -11.71
N ARG A 108 -13.17 -12.38 -12.66
CA ARG A 108 -13.36 -10.94 -12.35
C ARG A 108 -14.50 -10.68 -11.35
N GLN A 109 -15.51 -11.53 -11.30
CA GLN A 109 -16.65 -11.38 -10.40
C GLN A 109 -16.35 -11.83 -8.95
N GLN A 110 -15.20 -12.41 -8.69
CA GLN A 110 -14.83 -12.96 -7.40
C GLN A 110 -14.15 -11.94 -6.46
N PHE A 111 -13.85 -10.74 -6.94
CA PHE A 111 -13.22 -9.69 -6.13
C PHE A 111 -13.66 -8.30 -6.56
N GLU A 112 -13.50 -7.34 -5.67
CA GLU A 112 -13.76 -5.93 -5.94
C GLU A 112 -12.55 -5.26 -6.58
N VAL A 113 -12.78 -4.19 -7.35
CA VAL A 113 -11.72 -3.31 -7.86
C VAL A 113 -11.89 -1.94 -7.27
N GLU A 114 -10.82 -1.45 -6.66
CA GLU A 114 -10.70 -0.08 -6.16
C GLU A 114 -9.81 0.73 -7.09
N VAL A 115 -10.27 1.92 -7.49
CA VAL A 115 -9.56 2.81 -8.40
C VAL A 115 -9.24 4.11 -7.67
N PHE A 116 -8.00 4.56 -7.74
CA PHE A 116 -7.59 5.84 -7.22
C PHE A 116 -8.26 6.97 -8.02
N ALA A 117 -9.14 7.72 -7.37
CA ALA A 117 -9.96 8.74 -8.02
C ALA A 117 -9.58 10.18 -7.64
N TYR A 118 -9.05 10.38 -6.43
CA TYR A 118 -8.70 11.69 -5.91
C TYR A 118 -7.63 11.60 -4.83
N GLY A 119 -6.70 12.56 -4.82
CA GLY A 119 -5.64 12.71 -3.82
C GLY A 119 -4.27 12.89 -4.45
N HIS A 120 -3.24 12.83 -3.63
CA HIS A 120 -1.85 12.92 -4.06
C HIS A 120 -1.34 11.56 -4.52
N LEU A 121 -0.78 11.50 -5.72
CA LEU A 121 -0.21 10.27 -6.27
C LEU A 121 1.15 9.97 -5.63
N PRO A 122 1.36 8.79 -5.04
CA PRO A 122 2.68 8.35 -4.62
C PRO A 122 3.54 8.07 -5.86
N LEU A 123 4.77 8.59 -5.87
CA LEU A 123 5.71 8.30 -6.95
C LEU A 123 6.43 6.98 -6.73
N ALA A 124 6.92 6.77 -5.53
CA ALA A 124 7.66 5.57 -5.16
C ALA A 124 7.76 5.42 -3.64
N TYR A 125 7.88 4.17 -3.19
CA TYR A 125 8.30 3.85 -1.83
C TYR A 125 9.80 3.64 -1.80
N SER A 126 10.48 4.16 -0.78
CA SER A 126 11.92 4.01 -0.62
C SER A 126 12.26 3.50 0.77
N ALA A 127 13.11 2.47 0.83
CA ALA A 127 13.68 1.99 2.08
C ALA A 127 14.62 3.05 2.72
N ARG A 128 15.03 4.05 1.95
CA ARG A 128 15.86 5.16 2.42
C ARG A 128 15.03 6.44 2.48
N CYS A 129 14.98 7.05 3.66
CA CYS A 129 14.34 8.35 3.81
C CYS A 129 15.22 9.46 3.21
N PHE A 130 14.82 9.99 2.06
CA PHE A 130 15.57 11.06 1.41
C PHE A 130 15.51 12.39 2.18
N THR A 131 14.45 12.65 2.95
CA THR A 131 14.42 13.81 3.83
C THR A 131 15.49 13.72 4.91
N ALA A 132 15.58 12.60 5.63
CA ALA A 132 16.63 12.39 6.61
C ALA A 132 18.03 12.48 5.98
N ARG A 133 18.21 11.83 4.82
CA ARG A 133 19.48 11.88 4.08
C ARG A 133 19.88 13.30 3.66
N SER A 134 18.93 14.11 3.24
CA SER A 134 19.20 15.51 2.84
C SER A 134 19.59 16.40 4.03
N LEU A 135 19.40 15.90 5.25
CA LEU A 135 19.81 16.53 6.51
C LEU A 135 20.99 15.82 7.17
N ASP A 136 21.62 14.90 6.45
CA ASP A 136 22.73 14.06 6.94
C ASP A 136 22.38 13.25 8.21
N ARG A 137 21.12 12.78 8.28
CA ARG A 137 20.60 11.97 9.39
C ARG A 137 20.41 10.52 8.95
N PRO A 138 20.74 9.52 9.79
CA PRO A 138 20.37 8.13 9.52
C PRO A 138 18.85 7.95 9.61
N LYS A 139 18.27 7.03 8.81
CA LYS A 139 16.82 6.74 8.81
C LYS A 139 16.32 6.39 10.21
N ASP A 140 17.08 5.58 10.94
CA ASP A 140 16.69 5.03 12.24
C ASP A 140 16.81 6.04 13.40
N ASN A 141 17.43 7.20 13.13
CA ASN A 141 17.54 8.32 14.08
C ASN A 141 17.23 9.65 13.37
N CYS A 142 16.15 9.68 12.60
CA CYS A 142 15.77 10.85 11.81
C CYS A 142 15.03 11.93 12.63
N GLU A 143 14.63 11.59 13.87
CA GLU A 143 13.86 12.48 14.77
C GLU A 143 12.59 13.05 14.10
N LEU A 144 12.02 12.26 13.16
CA LEU A 144 10.84 12.66 12.37
C LEU A 144 11.00 14.03 11.67
N ALA A 145 12.18 14.33 11.17
CA ALA A 145 12.51 15.59 10.52
C ALA A 145 11.57 16.01 9.38
N CYS A 146 10.79 15.06 8.82
CA CYS A 146 9.79 15.38 7.81
C CYS A 146 8.62 16.22 8.33
N ILE A 147 8.38 16.26 9.64
CA ILE A 147 7.33 17.08 10.26
C ILE A 147 7.60 18.57 10.03
N ASP A 148 8.89 18.98 9.97
CA ASP A 148 9.29 20.36 9.73
C ASP A 148 9.07 20.80 8.26
N TYR A 149 8.71 19.84 7.39
CA TYR A 149 8.50 20.08 5.96
C TYR A 149 7.12 19.56 5.51
N PRO A 150 6.02 20.14 5.99
CA PRO A 150 4.67 19.65 5.69
C PRO A 150 4.31 19.72 4.20
N THR A 151 4.98 20.58 3.43
CA THR A 151 4.83 20.68 1.97
C THR A 151 5.91 19.91 1.21
N GLY A 152 6.76 19.16 1.93
CA GLY A 152 7.89 18.44 1.38
C GLY A 152 9.10 19.33 1.08
N ARG A 153 10.17 18.72 0.57
CA ARG A 153 11.41 19.40 0.14
C ARG A 153 11.59 19.21 -1.36
N LEU A 154 11.58 20.31 -2.08
CA LEU A 154 11.80 20.28 -3.53
C LEU A 154 13.24 19.86 -3.86
N ALA A 155 13.37 18.78 -4.63
CA ALA A 155 14.64 18.38 -5.23
C ALA A 155 14.75 18.95 -6.64
N SER A 156 15.91 19.53 -6.95
CA SER A 156 16.22 20.10 -8.26
C SER A 156 17.46 19.44 -8.83
N SER A 157 17.56 19.43 -10.16
CA SER A 157 18.78 19.05 -10.86
C SER A 157 19.91 20.07 -10.61
N ARG A 158 21.13 19.76 -11.03
CA ARG A 158 22.26 20.71 -10.94
C ARG A 158 22.04 21.95 -11.79
N GLU A 159 21.25 21.85 -12.85
CA GLU A 159 20.86 22.95 -13.74
C GLU A 159 19.66 23.76 -13.20
N GLY A 160 19.17 23.44 -11.99
CA GLY A 160 18.08 24.16 -11.33
C GLY A 160 16.67 23.73 -11.75
N GLN A 161 16.53 22.65 -12.54
CA GLN A 161 15.21 22.13 -12.90
C GLN A 161 14.58 21.43 -11.70
N LYS A 162 13.32 21.75 -11.41
CA LYS A 162 12.52 21.06 -10.39
C LYS A 162 12.24 19.64 -10.89
N VAL A 163 12.58 18.64 -10.08
CA VAL A 163 12.45 17.23 -10.46
C VAL A 163 11.31 16.56 -9.69
N PHE A 164 11.35 16.57 -8.37
CA PHE A 164 10.33 15.98 -7.52
C PHE A 164 10.36 16.58 -6.11
N ASN A 165 9.32 16.32 -5.35
CA ASN A 165 9.21 16.76 -3.97
C ASN A 165 9.44 15.59 -3.00
N LEU A 166 10.41 15.73 -2.11
CA LEU A 166 10.69 14.73 -1.07
C LEU A 166 9.64 14.83 0.03
N ASN A 167 9.00 13.71 0.38
CA ASN A 167 7.86 13.64 1.30
C ASN A 167 6.72 14.60 0.93
N GLY A 168 6.81 15.21 -0.23
CA GLY A 168 5.69 15.92 -0.81
C GLY A 168 4.86 14.94 -1.60
N ILE A 169 3.65 14.93 -1.30
CA ILE A 169 2.66 14.17 -1.99
C ILE A 169 1.91 15.14 -2.90
#